data_ef5fbd22856e33722562b99eda5bbb22
#
_entry.id   ef5fbd22856e33722562b99eda5bbb22
#
_cell.length_a   1.000
_cell.length_b   1.000
_cell.length_c   1.000
_cell.angle_alpha   90.00
_cell.angle_beta   90.00
_cell.angle_gamma   90.00
#
_symmetry.space_group_name_H-M   'P 1'
#
loop_
_entity.id
_entity.type
_entity.pdbx_description
1 polymer ?
#
loop_
_entity_poly.entity_id
_entity_poly.type
_entity_poly.pdbx_seq_one_letter_code
_entity_poly.pdbx_strand_id
1 'polypeptide(L)'
;VASMLYLDYGKKEGEWLPNKFGGNKNLEAIEFFHHLNSVIRGTYPGFVTIAEESTAWPNVTSDIGGEGLGFSFKWNMGWMHDFCEYMKLDPLYRKGNHYAMTFAMSYNDSENYILPLSHDEVVHLKCSMVNKMPGYTADKYANLRVGYTYMFGHSGKKLLFMGQDFGQEREWSEERELDWYLLGEKLNQGVHTYVKELLELYRKYPAMYEIDNTWDGFEWMNADDAEHSTYCFVRKCSSSKNNLLFVLNMTPMKWEN
;
A
#
# COMPACT_ATOMS: atom_id res chain seq x y z
N VAL A 1 -5.94 4.35 13.90
CA VAL A 1 -6.74 4.04 15.12
C VAL A 1 -5.92 3.49 16.28
N ALA A 2 -4.62 3.21 16.09
CA ALA A 2 -3.74 2.67 17.15
C ALA A 2 -3.80 3.48 18.46
N SER A 3 -3.69 4.78 18.39
CA SER A 3 -3.77 5.68 19.55
C SER A 3 -5.11 5.64 20.31
N MET A 4 -6.15 5.09 19.71
CA MET A 4 -7.45 4.93 20.34
C MET A 4 -7.61 3.55 21.01
N LEU A 5 -7.06 2.50 20.39
CA LEU A 5 -7.25 1.12 20.81
C LEU A 5 -6.43 0.71 22.04
N TYR A 6 -5.32 1.42 22.29
CA TYR A 6 -4.41 1.11 23.39
C TYR A 6 -4.36 2.25 24.41
N LEU A 7 -4.56 1.91 25.69
CA LEU A 7 -4.47 2.86 26.81
C LEU A 7 -3.05 3.35 27.06
N ASP A 8 -2.07 2.55 26.70
CA ASP A 8 -0.63 2.80 26.86
C ASP A 8 0.06 3.35 25.60
N TYR A 9 -0.68 3.63 24.52
CA TYR A 9 -0.10 4.10 23.26
C TYR A 9 0.68 5.40 23.45
N GLY A 10 2.00 5.35 23.19
CA GLY A 10 2.91 6.49 23.35
C GLY A 10 3.17 6.92 24.79
N LYS A 11 2.77 6.12 25.79
CA LYS A 11 2.94 6.41 27.21
C LYS A 11 3.97 5.48 27.85
N LYS A 12 4.62 5.98 28.93
CA LYS A 12 5.54 5.21 29.74
C LYS A 12 4.81 4.45 30.85
N GLU A 13 5.49 3.51 31.45
CA GLU A 13 5.01 2.81 32.63
C GLU A 13 4.65 3.84 33.74
N GLY A 14 3.46 3.69 34.32
CA GLY A 14 2.91 4.62 35.32
C GLY A 14 2.17 5.84 34.75
N GLU A 15 2.19 6.08 33.44
CA GLU A 15 1.50 7.20 32.80
C GLU A 15 0.11 6.83 32.26
N TRP A 16 -0.32 5.58 32.46
CA TRP A 16 -1.61 5.08 32.01
C TRP A 16 -2.25 4.16 33.08
N LEU A 17 -3.55 3.98 32.99
CA LEU A 17 -4.31 3.08 33.88
C LEU A 17 -4.83 1.89 33.06
N PRO A 18 -4.69 0.66 33.58
CA PRO A 18 -5.25 -0.51 32.93
C PRO A 18 -6.78 -0.48 32.91
N ASN A 19 -7.38 -1.17 31.94
CA ASN A 19 -8.81 -1.37 31.87
C ASN A 19 -9.30 -2.25 33.06
N LYS A 20 -10.61 -2.43 33.17
CA LYS A 20 -11.26 -3.22 34.24
C LYS A 20 -10.81 -4.68 34.33
N PHE A 21 -10.13 -5.19 33.32
CA PHE A 21 -9.57 -6.55 33.28
C PHE A 21 -8.05 -6.56 33.50
N GLY A 22 -7.43 -5.41 33.77
CA GLY A 22 -5.99 -5.30 33.99
C GLY A 22 -5.14 -5.18 32.72
N GLY A 23 -5.76 -5.12 31.55
CA GLY A 23 -5.07 -5.02 30.27
C GLY A 23 -4.97 -3.59 29.73
N ASN A 24 -4.26 -3.44 28.60
CA ASN A 24 -4.03 -2.15 27.94
C ASN A 24 -5.01 -1.83 26.81
N LYS A 25 -5.98 -2.71 26.51
CA LYS A 25 -7.01 -2.43 25.50
C LYS A 25 -7.99 -1.37 26.00
N ASN A 26 -8.27 -0.37 25.15
CA ASN A 26 -9.30 0.62 25.41
C ASN A 26 -10.67 0.05 25.00
N LEU A 27 -11.40 -0.47 25.99
CA LEU A 27 -12.67 -1.15 25.76
C LEU A 27 -13.75 -0.25 25.20
N GLU A 28 -13.77 1.01 25.63
CA GLU A 28 -14.71 2.03 25.18
C GLU A 28 -14.48 2.40 23.72
N ALA A 29 -13.23 2.50 23.29
CA ALA A 29 -12.89 2.74 21.89
C ALA A 29 -13.26 1.55 21.00
N ILE A 30 -13.07 0.31 21.49
CA ILE A 30 -13.47 -0.90 20.76
C ILE A 30 -15.00 -0.90 20.57
N GLU A 31 -15.77 -0.64 21.64
CA GLU A 31 -17.23 -0.56 21.57
C GLU A 31 -17.70 0.57 20.64
N PHE A 32 -17.04 1.73 20.68
CA PHE A 32 -17.30 2.81 19.75
C PHE A 32 -17.14 2.37 18.29
N PHE A 33 -16.04 1.69 17.92
CA PHE A 33 -15.84 1.21 16.55
C PHE A 33 -16.85 0.14 16.16
N HIS A 34 -17.20 -0.77 17.06
CA HIS A 34 -18.26 -1.76 16.80
C HIS A 34 -19.59 -1.07 16.49
N HIS A 35 -19.97 -0.08 17.29
CA HIS A 35 -21.20 0.67 17.07
C HIS A 35 -21.16 1.47 15.77
N LEU A 36 -20.09 2.25 15.55
CA LEU A 36 -19.88 3.04 14.35
C LEU A 36 -20.01 2.19 13.07
N ASN A 37 -19.24 1.12 12.99
CA ASN A 37 -19.22 0.26 11.81
C ASN A 37 -20.54 -0.50 11.60
N SER A 38 -21.23 -0.89 12.71
CA SER A 38 -22.57 -1.48 12.62
C SER A 38 -23.59 -0.50 12.05
N VAL A 39 -23.60 0.74 12.53
CA VAL A 39 -24.53 1.78 12.05
C VAL A 39 -24.27 2.10 10.57
N ILE A 40 -22.99 2.29 10.19
CA ILE A 40 -22.64 2.60 8.81
C ILE A 40 -23.08 1.48 7.88
N ARG A 41 -22.74 0.22 8.18
CA ARG A 41 -23.12 -0.94 7.36
C ARG A 41 -24.64 -1.13 7.26
N GLY A 42 -25.36 -0.89 8.34
CA GLY A 42 -26.82 -1.07 8.40
C GLY A 42 -27.62 0.07 7.76
N THR A 43 -27.09 1.30 7.82
CA THR A 43 -27.84 2.50 7.41
C THR A 43 -27.44 3.03 6.03
N TYR A 44 -26.17 2.86 5.67
CA TYR A 44 -25.57 3.45 4.46
C TYR A 44 -24.92 2.40 3.57
N PRO A 45 -25.71 1.60 2.80
CA PRO A 45 -25.18 0.60 1.88
C PRO A 45 -24.21 1.23 0.88
N GLY A 46 -23.02 0.63 0.74
CA GLY A 46 -21.98 1.11 -0.18
C GLY A 46 -20.97 2.09 0.43
N PHE A 47 -21.18 2.56 1.66
CA PHE A 47 -20.15 3.28 2.39
C PHE A 47 -19.11 2.32 2.96
N VAL A 48 -17.86 2.76 2.99
CA VAL A 48 -16.74 2.00 3.52
C VAL A 48 -16.04 2.78 4.62
N THR A 49 -15.57 2.07 5.63
CA THR A 49 -14.70 2.60 6.69
C THR A 49 -13.31 2.02 6.51
N ILE A 50 -12.28 2.86 6.63
CA ILE A 50 -10.89 2.49 6.38
C ILE A 50 -10.08 2.84 7.62
N ALA A 51 -9.39 1.85 8.19
CA ALA A 51 -8.55 2.04 9.36
C ALA A 51 -7.11 2.30 8.95
N GLU A 52 -6.51 3.35 9.49
CA GLU A 52 -5.07 3.45 9.64
C GLU A 52 -4.71 2.84 10.99
N GLU A 53 -4.08 1.67 10.96
CA GLU A 53 -3.68 0.92 12.13
C GLU A 53 -2.29 0.32 11.90
N SER A 54 -1.29 0.87 12.58
CA SER A 54 0.12 0.54 12.39
C SER A 54 0.67 -0.51 13.36
N THR A 55 -0.16 -0.95 14.33
CA THR A 55 0.22 -1.97 15.30
C THR A 55 -0.19 -3.37 14.85
N ALA A 56 0.16 -4.37 15.64
CA ALA A 56 -0.24 -5.77 15.45
C ALA A 56 -1.66 -6.07 15.94
N TRP A 57 -2.56 -5.07 16.04
CA TRP A 57 -3.95 -5.31 16.42
C TRP A 57 -4.64 -6.22 15.40
N PRO A 58 -5.17 -7.37 15.82
CA PRO A 58 -5.76 -8.34 14.90
C PRO A 58 -7.21 -7.99 14.55
N ASN A 59 -7.70 -8.59 13.46
CA ASN A 59 -9.12 -8.59 13.09
C ASN A 59 -9.75 -7.21 12.90
N VAL A 60 -8.98 -6.21 12.43
CA VAL A 60 -9.48 -4.85 12.20
C VAL A 60 -10.62 -4.86 11.18
N THR A 61 -10.50 -5.69 10.14
CA THR A 61 -11.48 -5.78 9.04
C THR A 61 -12.42 -6.98 9.13
N SER A 62 -12.31 -7.78 10.19
CA SER A 62 -13.20 -8.89 10.43
C SER A 62 -14.56 -8.44 10.98
N ASP A 63 -15.57 -9.31 10.85
CA ASP A 63 -16.94 -8.99 11.27
C ASP A 63 -17.06 -8.79 12.78
N ILE A 64 -17.96 -7.86 13.15
CA ILE A 64 -18.24 -7.46 14.55
C ILE A 64 -18.82 -8.60 15.38
N GLY A 65 -19.48 -9.58 14.78
CA GLY A 65 -20.03 -10.75 15.47
C GLY A 65 -19.00 -11.68 16.12
N GLY A 66 -17.70 -11.44 15.87
CA GLY A 66 -16.55 -12.08 16.51
C GLY A 66 -15.70 -11.06 17.26
N GLU A 67 -14.39 -11.16 17.11
CA GLU A 67 -13.42 -10.21 17.72
C GLU A 67 -13.08 -9.03 16.81
N GLY A 68 -13.73 -8.90 15.66
CA GLY A 68 -13.42 -7.91 14.62
C GLY A 68 -13.95 -6.52 14.93
N LEU A 69 -13.21 -5.47 14.50
CA LEU A 69 -13.63 -4.08 14.65
C LEU A 69 -14.66 -3.63 13.58
N GLY A 70 -14.84 -4.42 12.51
CA GLY A 70 -15.83 -4.17 11.48
C GLY A 70 -15.46 -3.12 10.44
N PHE A 71 -14.21 -2.69 10.35
CA PHE A 71 -13.76 -1.83 9.25
C PHE A 71 -13.84 -2.57 7.90
N SER A 72 -14.09 -1.83 6.84
CA SER A 72 -14.10 -2.39 5.49
C SER A 72 -12.69 -2.72 5.00
N PHE A 73 -11.73 -1.84 5.31
CA PHE A 73 -10.33 -1.97 4.91
C PHE A 73 -9.40 -1.45 6.00
N LYS A 74 -8.14 -1.90 5.90
CA LYS A 74 -7.01 -1.45 6.71
C LYS A 74 -5.84 -1.06 5.80
N TRP A 75 -5.14 0.04 6.11
CA TRP A 75 -3.89 0.36 5.45
C TRP A 75 -2.81 -0.67 5.77
N ASN A 76 -2.12 -1.17 4.74
CA ASN A 76 -0.97 -2.05 4.91
C ASN A 76 0.30 -1.23 5.11
N MET A 77 0.53 -0.81 6.36
CA MET A 77 1.70 0.01 6.70
C MET A 77 3.02 -0.77 6.57
N GLY A 78 3.00 -2.09 6.78
CA GLY A 78 4.15 -2.97 6.57
C GLY A 78 4.58 -3.00 5.11
N TRP A 79 3.65 -3.24 4.20
CA TRP A 79 3.92 -3.18 2.77
C TRP A 79 4.46 -1.81 2.34
N MET A 80 3.85 -0.73 2.81
CA MET A 80 4.27 0.64 2.48
C MET A 80 5.72 0.87 2.90
N HIS A 81 6.09 0.49 4.12
CA HIS A 81 7.45 0.62 4.62
C HIS A 81 8.44 -0.17 3.76
N ASP A 82 8.19 -1.45 3.55
CA ASP A 82 9.06 -2.35 2.77
C ASP A 82 9.21 -1.88 1.33
N PHE A 83 8.10 -1.46 0.70
CA PHE A 83 8.10 -0.89 -0.65
C PHE A 83 8.96 0.37 -0.73
N CYS A 84 8.75 1.33 0.16
CA CYS A 84 9.51 2.59 0.15
C CYS A 84 11.00 2.37 0.40
N GLU A 85 11.36 1.50 1.37
CA GLU A 85 12.75 1.19 1.67
C GLU A 85 13.43 0.49 0.48
N TYR A 86 12.75 -0.49 -0.14
CA TYR A 86 13.29 -1.17 -1.32
C TYR A 86 13.46 -0.23 -2.51
N MET A 87 12.47 0.60 -2.80
CA MET A 87 12.49 1.48 -3.97
C MET A 87 13.55 2.60 -3.87
N LYS A 88 13.94 3.00 -2.65
CA LYS A 88 15.05 3.95 -2.41
C LYS A 88 16.43 3.35 -2.69
N LEU A 89 16.57 2.04 -2.67
CA LEU A 89 17.86 1.39 -2.88
C LEU A 89 18.36 1.61 -4.31
N ASP A 90 19.67 1.90 -4.43
CA ASP A 90 20.33 1.73 -5.71
C ASP A 90 20.12 0.29 -6.20
N PRO A 91 19.80 0.08 -7.49
CA PRO A 91 19.53 -1.24 -8.04
C PRO A 91 20.61 -2.29 -7.73
N LEU A 92 21.86 -1.88 -7.56
CA LEU A 92 22.97 -2.76 -7.19
C LEU A 92 22.74 -3.49 -5.84
N TYR A 93 22.04 -2.85 -4.90
CA TYR A 93 21.79 -3.38 -3.55
C TYR A 93 20.45 -4.10 -3.41
N ARG A 94 19.59 -4.07 -4.45
CA ARG A 94 18.24 -4.64 -4.40
C ARG A 94 18.23 -6.13 -4.21
N LYS A 95 19.22 -6.85 -4.75
CA LYS A 95 19.33 -8.30 -4.59
C LYS A 95 19.41 -8.74 -3.11
N GLY A 96 20.11 -7.98 -2.27
CA GLY A 96 20.20 -8.27 -0.84
C GLY A 96 18.94 -7.97 -0.04
N ASN A 97 17.97 -7.27 -0.64
CA ASN A 97 16.71 -6.85 -0.02
C ASN A 97 15.48 -7.38 -0.77
N HIS A 98 15.67 -8.35 -1.65
CA HIS A 98 14.64 -8.87 -2.56
C HIS A 98 13.35 -9.26 -1.85
N TYR A 99 13.48 -9.94 -0.72
CA TYR A 99 12.31 -10.47 0.01
C TYR A 99 11.45 -9.39 0.69
N ALA A 100 11.94 -8.16 0.83
CA ALA A 100 11.10 -7.05 1.31
C ALA A 100 9.86 -6.85 0.43
N MET A 101 10.01 -7.03 -0.88
CA MET A 101 8.88 -6.88 -1.82
C MET A 101 7.90 -8.05 -1.79
N THR A 102 8.33 -9.26 -1.40
CA THR A 102 7.47 -10.44 -1.39
C THR A 102 6.84 -10.71 -0.02
N PHE A 103 7.39 -10.12 1.04
CA PHE A 103 7.01 -10.42 2.43
C PHE A 103 5.53 -10.14 2.73
N ALA A 104 4.97 -9.07 2.19
CA ALA A 104 3.58 -8.69 2.45
C ALA A 104 2.56 -9.77 2.04
N MET A 105 2.90 -10.63 1.08
CA MET A 105 2.04 -11.74 0.70
C MET A 105 1.94 -12.82 1.79
N SER A 106 2.89 -12.91 2.72
CA SER A 106 2.85 -13.89 3.82
C SER A 106 1.71 -13.66 4.82
N TYR A 107 1.14 -12.45 4.85
CA TYR A 107 0.03 -12.09 5.74
C TYR A 107 -1.14 -11.43 4.99
N ASN A 108 -1.15 -11.52 3.65
CA ASN A 108 -2.14 -10.84 2.80
C ASN A 108 -3.60 -11.22 3.09
N ASP A 109 -3.84 -12.42 3.59
CA ASP A 109 -5.17 -12.96 3.92
C ASP A 109 -5.64 -12.63 5.35
N SER A 110 -4.81 -11.93 6.13
CA SER A 110 -5.16 -11.58 7.52
C SER A 110 -6.15 -10.42 7.63
N GLU A 111 -6.19 -9.52 6.65
CA GLU A 111 -7.04 -8.32 6.63
C GLU A 111 -7.40 -7.92 5.19
N ASN A 112 -8.41 -7.09 5.03
CA ASN A 112 -8.72 -6.45 3.75
C ASN A 112 -7.82 -5.23 3.55
N TYR A 113 -6.70 -5.41 2.87
CA TYR A 113 -5.68 -4.38 2.78
C TYR A 113 -5.90 -3.35 1.67
N ILE A 114 -5.53 -2.10 1.99
CA ILE A 114 -5.18 -1.05 1.02
C ILE A 114 -3.67 -0.84 1.08
N LEU A 115 -3.01 -0.76 -0.05
CA LEU A 115 -1.60 -0.42 -0.19
C LEU A 115 -1.46 1.11 -0.22
N PRO A 116 -1.06 1.77 0.90
CA PRO A 116 -1.05 3.21 0.97
C PRO A 116 0.30 3.79 0.55
N LEU A 117 0.29 4.74 -0.37
CA LEU A 117 1.33 5.74 -0.50
C LEU A 117 0.68 7.08 -0.12
N SER A 118 0.60 7.33 1.19
CA SER A 118 -0.13 8.44 1.77
C SER A 118 0.69 9.74 1.82
N HIS A 119 0.12 10.78 2.44
CA HIS A 119 0.82 12.04 2.69
C HIS A 119 2.04 11.85 3.58
N ASP A 120 1.99 10.94 4.55
CA ASP A 120 3.09 10.69 5.49
C ASP A 120 4.39 10.28 4.79
N GLU A 121 4.28 9.71 3.58
CA GLU A 121 5.45 9.29 2.82
C GLU A 121 6.10 10.42 2.01
N VAL A 122 5.46 11.58 1.92
CA VAL A 122 5.91 12.70 1.08
C VAL A 122 6.02 14.03 1.84
N VAL A 123 6.20 13.97 3.15
CA VAL A 123 6.36 15.11 4.06
C VAL A 123 7.57 14.90 4.99
N HIS A 124 7.92 15.94 5.75
CA HIS A 124 8.88 15.87 6.86
C HIS A 124 10.27 15.34 6.48
N LEU A 125 10.84 15.83 5.39
CA LEU A 125 12.17 15.47 4.86
C LEU A 125 12.28 14.01 4.39
N LYS A 126 11.15 13.39 4.08
CA LYS A 126 11.11 12.04 3.50
C LYS A 126 11.24 12.03 1.96
N CYS A 127 11.32 13.18 1.33
CA CYS A 127 11.27 13.42 -0.12
C CYS A 127 9.90 13.11 -0.76
N SER A 128 9.64 13.68 -1.95
CA SER A 128 8.53 13.23 -2.79
C SER A 128 8.77 11.81 -3.32
N MET A 129 7.72 11.14 -3.81
CA MET A 129 7.87 9.75 -4.31
C MET A 129 8.90 9.64 -5.43
N VAL A 130 8.93 10.58 -6.38
CA VAL A 130 9.94 10.56 -7.46
C VAL A 130 11.36 10.82 -6.91
N ASN A 131 11.50 11.68 -5.91
CA ASN A 131 12.81 11.99 -5.33
C ASN A 131 13.32 10.97 -4.32
N LYS A 132 12.48 10.04 -3.88
CA LYS A 132 12.96 8.82 -3.17
C LYS A 132 13.71 7.87 -4.11
N MET A 133 13.38 7.89 -5.41
CA MET A 133 13.96 6.96 -6.37
C MET A 133 15.44 7.26 -6.62
N PRO A 134 16.29 6.22 -6.74
CA PRO A 134 17.71 6.37 -7.02
C PRO A 134 17.99 6.75 -8.47
N GLY A 135 19.23 7.16 -8.71
CA GLY A 135 19.74 7.46 -10.05
C GLY A 135 19.57 8.90 -10.50
N TYR A 136 19.85 9.14 -11.77
CA TYR A 136 19.65 10.44 -12.42
C TYR A 136 18.17 10.70 -12.71
N THR A 137 17.83 11.89 -13.14
CA THR A 137 16.43 12.30 -13.34
C THR A 137 15.61 11.28 -14.14
N ALA A 138 16.09 10.82 -15.29
CA ALA A 138 15.34 9.85 -16.10
C ALA A 138 15.17 8.48 -15.38
N ASP A 139 16.19 8.06 -14.62
CA ASP A 139 16.16 6.81 -13.86
C ASP A 139 15.14 6.86 -12.71
N LYS A 140 15.05 8.00 -12.01
CA LYS A 140 14.04 8.21 -10.97
C LYS A 140 12.62 7.99 -11.50
N TYR A 141 12.30 8.59 -12.64
CA TYR A 141 10.99 8.43 -13.26
C TYR A 141 10.75 7.01 -13.78
N ALA A 142 11.77 6.33 -14.28
CA ALA A 142 11.68 4.92 -14.67
C ALA A 142 11.43 4.01 -13.46
N ASN A 143 12.17 4.23 -12.36
CA ASN A 143 11.96 3.51 -11.10
C ASN A 143 10.55 3.76 -10.53
N LEU A 144 10.05 5.00 -10.57
CA LEU A 144 8.70 5.32 -10.12
C LEU A 144 7.65 4.52 -10.90
N ARG A 145 7.77 4.46 -12.23
CA ARG A 145 6.83 3.68 -13.06
C ARG A 145 6.86 2.19 -12.75
N VAL A 146 8.03 1.58 -12.61
CA VAL A 146 8.10 0.14 -12.27
C VAL A 146 7.56 -0.13 -10.87
N GLY A 147 7.83 0.77 -9.91
CA GLY A 147 7.24 0.70 -8.57
C GLY A 147 5.71 0.77 -8.59
N TYR A 148 5.14 1.69 -9.36
CA TYR A 148 3.69 1.78 -9.52
C TYR A 148 3.11 0.55 -10.22
N THR A 149 3.80 -0.02 -11.24
CA THR A 149 3.36 -1.29 -11.84
C THR A 149 3.30 -2.40 -10.81
N TYR A 150 4.33 -2.52 -9.98
CA TYR A 150 4.35 -3.49 -8.90
C TYR A 150 3.18 -3.26 -7.92
N MET A 151 2.99 -2.04 -7.45
CA MET A 151 1.89 -1.68 -6.55
C MET A 151 0.53 -2.04 -7.16
N PHE A 152 0.29 -1.67 -8.42
CA PHE A 152 -0.99 -1.95 -9.08
C PHE A 152 -1.23 -3.43 -9.35
N GLY A 153 -0.16 -4.18 -9.62
CA GLY A 153 -0.22 -5.64 -9.79
C GLY A 153 -0.36 -6.40 -8.47
N HIS A 154 0.21 -5.90 -7.37
CA HIS A 154 0.17 -6.57 -6.07
C HIS A 154 -1.27 -6.72 -5.54
N SER A 155 -1.49 -7.69 -4.67
CA SER A 155 -2.76 -7.87 -3.96
C SER A 155 -3.08 -6.68 -3.04
N GLY A 156 -4.35 -6.36 -2.85
CA GLY A 156 -4.83 -5.22 -2.06
C GLY A 156 -5.29 -4.03 -2.91
N LYS A 157 -6.14 -3.16 -2.35
CA LYS A 157 -6.58 -1.92 -3.00
C LYS A 157 -5.45 -0.89 -3.03
N LYS A 158 -5.58 0.17 -3.81
CA LYS A 158 -4.50 1.14 -4.09
C LYS A 158 -4.84 2.52 -3.56
N LEU A 159 -3.84 3.20 -2.98
CA LEU A 159 -3.95 4.59 -2.59
C LEU A 159 -2.69 5.34 -3.03
N LEU A 160 -2.84 6.29 -3.94
CA LEU A 160 -1.84 7.30 -4.28
C LEU A 160 -2.31 8.63 -3.72
N PHE A 161 -1.45 9.32 -2.98
CA PHE A 161 -1.75 10.67 -2.50
C PHE A 161 -1.58 11.70 -3.63
N MET A 162 -2.28 12.81 -3.51
CA MET A 162 -2.31 13.88 -4.53
C MET A 162 -0.90 14.33 -4.97
N GLY A 163 -0.71 14.48 -6.27
CA GLY A 163 0.56 14.85 -6.89
C GLY A 163 1.48 13.68 -7.23
N GLN A 164 1.27 12.51 -6.62
CA GLN A 164 2.07 11.32 -6.95
C GLN A 164 1.74 10.78 -8.35
N ASP A 165 0.54 11.00 -8.83
CA ASP A 165 0.05 10.61 -10.15
C ASP A 165 0.72 11.34 -11.32
N PHE A 166 1.39 12.48 -11.07
CA PHE A 166 2.19 13.19 -12.07
C PHE A 166 3.66 13.40 -11.64
N GLY A 167 4.10 12.73 -10.58
CA GLY A 167 5.49 12.78 -10.13
C GLY A 167 5.90 14.15 -9.58
N GLN A 168 5.07 14.75 -8.71
CA GLN A 168 5.44 15.97 -8.00
C GLN A 168 6.82 15.86 -7.37
N GLU A 169 7.68 16.86 -7.59
CA GLU A 169 9.08 16.81 -7.17
C GLU A 169 9.31 17.34 -5.76
N ARG A 170 8.52 18.32 -5.32
CA ARG A 170 8.59 18.82 -3.94
C ARG A 170 7.76 17.94 -3.01
N GLU A 171 8.14 17.89 -1.74
CA GLU A 171 7.28 17.34 -0.70
C GLU A 171 5.95 18.08 -0.65
N TRP A 172 4.89 17.37 -0.31
CA TRP A 172 3.59 17.97 -0.11
C TRP A 172 3.58 18.92 1.11
N SER A 173 2.77 19.95 1.04
CA SER A 173 2.51 20.87 2.13
C SER A 173 1.11 21.45 2.00
N GLU A 174 0.41 21.56 3.11
CA GLU A 174 -0.89 22.20 3.22
C GLU A 174 -0.84 23.72 2.98
N GLU A 175 0.35 24.32 3.05
CA GLU A 175 0.55 25.77 2.88
C GLU A 175 0.61 26.22 1.41
N ARG A 176 0.61 25.28 0.47
CA ARG A 176 0.73 25.58 -0.95
C ARG A 176 -0.03 24.60 -1.83
N GLU A 177 -0.37 25.04 -3.02
CA GLU A 177 -0.93 24.17 -4.06
C GLU A 177 0.12 23.18 -4.61
N LEU A 178 -0.37 22.15 -5.31
CA LEU A 178 0.47 21.21 -6.04
C LEU A 178 1.21 21.93 -7.18
N ASP A 179 2.33 21.36 -7.61
CA ASP A 179 3.17 21.92 -8.67
C ASP A 179 2.59 21.64 -10.07
N TRP A 180 1.39 22.16 -10.35
CA TRP A 180 0.65 21.92 -11.58
C TRP A 180 1.42 22.24 -12.85
N TYR A 181 2.39 23.18 -12.79
CA TYR A 181 3.27 23.52 -13.92
C TYR A 181 4.10 22.33 -14.40
N LEU A 182 4.37 21.32 -13.53
CA LEU A 182 5.08 20.09 -13.89
C LEU A 182 4.32 19.26 -14.94
N LEU A 183 3.02 19.41 -15.08
CA LEU A 183 2.28 18.79 -16.18
C LEU A 183 2.69 19.29 -17.57
N GLY A 184 3.44 20.40 -17.65
CA GLY A 184 4.12 20.86 -18.86
C GLY A 184 5.44 20.14 -19.14
N GLU A 185 6.02 19.46 -18.17
CA GLU A 185 7.32 18.79 -18.28
C GLU A 185 7.17 17.36 -18.82
N LYS A 186 8.03 16.99 -19.78
CA LYS A 186 7.91 15.70 -20.50
C LYS A 186 7.90 14.47 -19.60
N LEU A 187 8.73 14.42 -18.56
CA LEU A 187 8.82 13.25 -17.67
C LEU A 187 7.58 13.15 -16.78
N ASN A 188 7.09 14.26 -16.28
CA ASN A 188 5.88 14.33 -15.46
C ASN A 188 4.62 13.99 -16.28
N GLN A 189 4.51 14.50 -17.51
CA GLN A 189 3.47 14.07 -18.45
C GLN A 189 3.51 12.55 -18.69
N GLY A 190 4.72 11.98 -18.81
CA GLY A 190 4.92 10.55 -18.98
C GLY A 190 4.40 9.75 -17.79
N VAL A 191 4.66 10.21 -16.56
CA VAL A 191 4.11 9.55 -15.34
C VAL A 191 2.60 9.71 -15.28
N HIS A 192 2.08 10.91 -15.55
CA HIS A 192 0.64 11.16 -15.51
C HIS A 192 -0.13 10.28 -16.52
N THR A 193 0.35 10.21 -17.75
CA THR A 193 -0.22 9.31 -18.77
C THR A 193 -0.13 7.86 -18.32
N TYR A 194 1.01 7.45 -17.76
CA TYR A 194 1.23 6.10 -17.30
C TYR A 194 0.28 5.70 -16.16
N VAL A 195 0.11 6.55 -15.15
CA VAL A 195 -0.83 6.30 -14.04
C VAL A 195 -2.26 6.25 -14.56
N LYS A 196 -2.64 7.13 -15.49
CA LYS A 196 -3.94 7.08 -16.15
C LYS A 196 -4.19 5.72 -16.83
N GLU A 197 -3.22 5.24 -17.60
CA GLU A 197 -3.31 3.92 -18.26
C GLU A 197 -3.37 2.77 -17.24
N LEU A 198 -2.60 2.81 -16.14
CA LEU A 198 -2.69 1.83 -15.06
C LEU A 198 -4.08 1.80 -14.43
N LEU A 199 -4.69 2.97 -14.21
CA LEU A 199 -6.06 3.06 -13.66
C LEU A 199 -7.10 2.54 -14.65
N GLU A 200 -6.93 2.78 -15.95
CA GLU A 200 -7.79 2.22 -17.00
C GLU A 200 -7.67 0.69 -17.04
N LEU A 201 -6.45 0.14 -16.97
CA LEU A 201 -6.22 -1.31 -16.88
C LEU A 201 -6.82 -1.88 -15.60
N TYR A 202 -6.61 -1.22 -14.45
CA TYR A 202 -7.18 -1.63 -13.17
C TYR A 202 -8.70 -1.78 -13.24
N ARG A 203 -9.39 -0.82 -13.84
CA ARG A 203 -10.85 -0.85 -14.01
C ARG A 203 -11.32 -1.88 -15.04
N LYS A 204 -10.51 -2.13 -16.07
CA LYS A 204 -10.84 -3.03 -17.18
C LYS A 204 -10.71 -4.50 -16.81
N TYR A 205 -9.70 -4.86 -16.02
CA TYR A 205 -9.37 -6.25 -15.74
C TYR A 205 -9.72 -6.65 -14.30
N PRO A 206 -10.77 -7.47 -14.09
CA PRO A 206 -11.16 -7.93 -12.76
C PRO A 206 -10.03 -8.60 -11.97
N ALA A 207 -9.08 -9.24 -12.63
CA ALA A 207 -7.91 -9.83 -11.98
C ALA A 207 -7.11 -8.83 -11.12
N MET A 208 -7.24 -7.53 -11.36
CA MET A 208 -6.53 -6.53 -10.58
C MET A 208 -7.23 -6.14 -9.26
N TYR A 209 -8.52 -6.52 -9.07
CA TYR A 209 -9.29 -6.05 -7.91
C TYR A 209 -10.35 -7.02 -7.37
N GLU A 210 -10.71 -8.08 -8.09
CA GLU A 210 -11.84 -8.95 -7.73
C GLU A 210 -11.49 -9.84 -6.52
N ILE A 211 -10.31 -10.44 -6.53
CA ILE A 211 -9.83 -11.33 -5.48
C ILE A 211 -8.50 -10.77 -4.95
N ASP A 212 -8.59 -9.90 -3.94
CA ASP A 212 -7.43 -9.15 -3.46
C ASP A 212 -6.83 -9.64 -2.14
N ASN A 213 -7.58 -10.36 -1.34
CA ASN A 213 -7.22 -10.69 0.04
C ASN A 213 -7.10 -12.18 0.29
N THR A 214 -6.98 -12.98 -0.76
CA THR A 214 -6.71 -14.42 -0.69
C THR A 214 -5.72 -14.85 -1.74
N TRP A 215 -5.06 -15.98 -1.51
CA TRP A 215 -4.16 -16.61 -2.47
C TRP A 215 -4.84 -17.10 -3.75
N ASP A 216 -6.17 -17.22 -3.78
CA ASP A 216 -6.91 -17.56 -4.99
C ASP A 216 -6.75 -16.50 -6.08
N GLY A 217 -6.54 -15.25 -5.70
CA GLY A 217 -6.34 -14.11 -6.60
C GLY A 217 -4.89 -13.83 -6.98
N PHE A 218 -3.92 -14.56 -6.39
CA PHE A 218 -2.50 -14.27 -6.57
C PHE A 218 -1.65 -15.54 -6.63
N GLU A 219 -0.70 -15.61 -7.56
CA GLU A 219 0.26 -16.71 -7.65
C GLU A 219 1.63 -16.19 -8.06
N TRP A 220 2.65 -16.46 -7.24
CA TRP A 220 4.02 -16.27 -7.65
C TRP A 220 4.41 -17.27 -8.72
N MET A 221 4.87 -16.79 -9.87
CA MET A 221 5.53 -17.59 -10.89
C MET A 221 7.03 -17.70 -10.60
N ASN A 222 7.62 -16.61 -10.14
CA ASN A 222 8.99 -16.55 -9.64
C ASN A 222 9.09 -15.45 -8.58
N ALA A 223 9.25 -15.86 -7.31
CA ALA A 223 9.41 -14.97 -6.17
C ALA A 223 10.86 -14.83 -5.72
N ASP A 224 11.77 -15.66 -6.21
CA ASP A 224 13.08 -15.91 -5.60
C ASP A 224 14.27 -15.45 -6.47
N ASP A 225 14.01 -14.76 -7.59
CA ASP A 225 15.06 -14.28 -8.49
C ASP A 225 15.74 -13.00 -7.95
N ALA A 226 16.33 -13.14 -6.77
CA ALA A 226 17.03 -12.06 -6.11
C ALA A 226 18.25 -11.58 -6.89
N GLU A 227 18.96 -12.49 -7.59
CA GLU A 227 20.18 -12.14 -8.32
C GLU A 227 19.90 -11.14 -9.44
N HIS A 228 18.78 -11.28 -10.13
CA HIS A 228 18.36 -10.35 -11.20
C HIS A 228 17.42 -9.26 -10.69
N SER A 229 16.95 -9.34 -9.42
CA SER A 229 15.92 -8.44 -8.86
C SER A 229 14.67 -8.38 -9.75
N THR A 230 14.19 -9.53 -10.19
CA THR A 230 12.99 -9.67 -11.01
C THR A 230 11.86 -10.31 -10.22
N TYR A 231 10.64 -9.93 -10.53
CA TYR A 231 9.43 -10.49 -9.92
C TYR A 231 8.47 -10.92 -11.02
N CYS A 232 7.93 -12.13 -10.88
CA CYS A 232 6.97 -12.66 -11.83
C CYS A 232 5.81 -13.28 -11.08
N PHE A 233 4.57 -12.79 -11.33
CA PHE A 233 3.37 -13.29 -10.68
C PHE A 233 2.14 -13.15 -11.57
N VAL A 234 1.13 -13.95 -11.27
CA VAL A 234 -0.17 -13.91 -11.93
C VAL A 234 -1.22 -13.35 -10.97
N ARG A 235 -2.02 -12.40 -11.46
CA ARG A 235 -3.27 -12.01 -10.84
C ARG A 235 -4.41 -12.78 -11.48
N LYS A 236 -5.26 -13.33 -10.64
CA LYS A 236 -6.36 -14.20 -11.04
C LYS A 236 -7.71 -13.57 -10.70
N CYS A 237 -8.72 -13.95 -11.43
CA CYS A 237 -10.13 -13.62 -11.15
C CYS A 237 -11.00 -14.83 -11.43
N SER A 238 -12.31 -14.73 -11.17
CA SER A 238 -13.28 -15.80 -11.40
C SER A 238 -13.27 -16.32 -12.84
N SER A 239 -12.89 -15.48 -13.81
CA SER A 239 -12.73 -15.87 -15.23
C SER A 239 -11.24 -15.98 -15.58
N SER A 240 -10.74 -17.20 -15.73
CA SER A 240 -9.32 -17.46 -16.05
C SER A 240 -8.85 -16.80 -17.36
N LYS A 241 -9.75 -16.47 -18.28
CA LYS A 241 -9.44 -15.75 -19.52
C LYS A 241 -8.98 -14.31 -19.29
N ASN A 242 -9.25 -13.75 -18.11
CA ASN A 242 -8.91 -12.39 -17.71
C ASN A 242 -7.75 -12.34 -16.69
N ASN A 243 -7.05 -13.44 -16.50
CA ASN A 243 -5.84 -13.47 -15.66
C ASN A 243 -4.75 -12.61 -16.30
N LEU A 244 -3.95 -11.96 -15.46
CA LEU A 244 -2.87 -11.08 -15.88
C LEU A 244 -1.53 -11.59 -15.35
N LEU A 245 -0.54 -11.66 -16.22
CA LEU A 245 0.84 -11.93 -15.86
C LEU A 245 1.59 -10.60 -15.68
N PHE A 246 2.23 -10.44 -14.54
CA PHE A 246 3.14 -9.35 -14.25
C PHE A 246 4.58 -9.86 -14.27
N VAL A 247 5.41 -9.20 -15.08
CA VAL A 247 6.85 -9.46 -15.16
C VAL A 247 7.56 -8.13 -14.94
N LEU A 248 8.35 -8.04 -13.87
CA LEU A 248 8.98 -6.79 -13.46
C LEU A 248 10.48 -6.98 -13.31
N ASN A 249 11.24 -6.08 -13.93
CA ASN A 249 12.68 -5.96 -13.76
C ASN A 249 12.95 -4.67 -12.95
N MET A 250 13.45 -4.82 -11.75
CA MET A 250 13.74 -3.71 -10.83
C MET A 250 15.16 -3.15 -11.03
N THR A 251 15.80 -3.44 -12.16
CA THR A 251 17.14 -2.97 -12.48
C THR A 251 17.18 -2.31 -13.87
N PRO A 252 18.18 -1.47 -14.16
CA PRO A 252 18.39 -0.94 -15.51
C PRO A 252 19.03 -1.97 -16.45
N MET A 253 19.38 -3.15 -15.97
CA MET A 253 20.03 -4.20 -16.75
C MET A 253 19.02 -4.89 -17.66
N LYS A 254 19.44 -5.14 -18.89
CA LYS A 254 18.71 -6.02 -19.80
C LYS A 254 19.15 -7.47 -19.52
N TRP A 255 18.22 -8.29 -19.10
CA TRP A 255 18.45 -9.72 -18.95
C TRP A 255 18.10 -10.41 -20.24
N GLU A 256 19.06 -11.16 -20.81
CA GLU A 256 18.87 -12.00 -21.99
C GLU A 256 18.70 -13.45 -21.55
N ASN A 257 17.80 -14.19 -22.22
CA ASN A 257 17.59 -15.63 -22.00
C ASN A 257 18.81 -16.45 -22.38
#